data_36d9b8d9afba27e365ca073e585c4ddc
#
_entry.id   36d9b8d9afba27e365ca073e585c4ddc
#
_cell.length_a   1.000
_cell.length_b   1.000
_cell.length_c   1.000
_cell.angle_alpha   90.00
_cell.angle_beta   90.00
_cell.angle_gamma   90.00
#
_symmetry.space_group_name_H-M   'P 1'
#
loop_
_entity.id
_entity.type
_entity.pdbx_description
1 polymer ?
#
loop_
_entity_poly.entity_id
_entity_poly.type
_entity_poly.pdbx_seq_one_letter_code
_entity_poly.pdbx_strand_id
1 'polypeptide(L)' 'MADDLRETLLAYFAIVPSACADMVSSDLGINQRLVQGMLHKLDDDGDLLMKNGWYRLSERAKKNAK' A
#
# COMPACT_ATOMS: atom_id res chain seq x y z
N MET A 1 10.52 -8.88 -6.92
CA MET A 1 10.31 -9.70 -5.73
C MET A 1 9.18 -9.16 -4.92
N ALA A 2 8.40 -10.06 -4.29
CA ALA A 2 7.23 -9.64 -3.53
C ALA A 2 7.59 -8.73 -2.36
N ASP A 3 8.73 -8.99 -1.71
CA ASP A 3 9.16 -8.19 -0.58
C ASP A 3 9.51 -6.77 -0.97
N ASP A 4 10.12 -6.62 -2.16
CA ASP A 4 10.48 -5.28 -2.65
C ASP A 4 9.24 -4.45 -2.93
N LEU A 5 8.23 -5.08 -3.52
CA LEU A 5 6.98 -4.37 -3.80
C LEU A 5 6.27 -3.99 -2.51
N ARG A 6 6.27 -4.90 -1.52
CA ARG A 6 5.68 -4.62 -0.22
C ARG A 6 6.32 -3.39 0.43
N GLU A 7 7.65 -3.37 0.47
CA GLU A 7 8.37 -2.25 1.07
C GLU A 7 8.16 -0.96 0.28
N THR A 8 8.12 -1.06 -1.04
CA THR A 8 7.87 0.09 -1.89
C THR A 8 6.51 0.70 -1.59
N LEU A 9 5.49 -0.15 -1.44
CA LEU A 9 4.14 0.34 -1.15
C LEU A 9 4.06 0.94 0.25
N LEU A 10 4.70 0.30 1.23
CA LEU A 10 4.69 0.85 2.59
C LEU A 10 5.38 2.21 2.64
N ALA A 11 6.48 2.35 1.92
CA ALA A 11 7.17 3.64 1.84
C ALA A 11 6.30 4.69 1.14
N TYR A 12 5.59 4.27 0.09
CA TYR A 12 4.69 5.16 -0.62
C TYR A 12 3.61 5.72 0.31
N PHE A 13 2.97 4.84 1.09
CA PHE A 13 1.92 5.25 2.00
C PHE A 13 2.43 5.98 3.23
N ALA A 14 3.72 5.89 3.50
CA ALA A 14 4.31 6.69 4.57
C ALA A 14 4.35 8.18 4.20
N ILE A 15 4.37 8.46 2.90
CA ILE A 15 4.42 9.83 2.37
C ILE A 15 3.04 10.29 1.94
N VAL A 16 2.29 9.43 1.26
CA VAL A 16 0.97 9.75 0.74
C VAL A 16 -0.09 9.32 1.75
N PRO A 17 -0.91 10.24 2.26
CA PRO A 17 -1.89 9.90 3.32
C PRO A 17 -2.88 8.82 2.91
N SER A 18 -3.34 8.84 1.67
CA SER A 18 -4.23 7.80 1.17
C SER A 18 -4.17 7.77 -0.34
N ALA A 19 -4.41 6.60 -0.91
CA ALA A 19 -4.40 6.42 -2.35
C ALA A 19 -5.17 5.16 -2.72
N CYS A 20 -5.68 5.13 -3.94
CA CYS A 20 -6.30 3.93 -4.48
C CYS A 20 -5.30 3.19 -5.37
N ALA A 21 -5.67 1.98 -5.79
CA ALA A 21 -4.78 1.17 -6.60
C ALA A 21 -4.38 1.87 -7.90
N ASP A 22 -5.31 2.58 -8.51
CA ASP A 22 -5.05 3.33 -9.73
C ASP A 22 -3.95 4.37 -9.53
N MET A 23 -4.04 5.13 -8.46
CA MET A 23 -3.06 6.15 -8.16
C MET A 23 -1.69 5.56 -7.92
N VAL A 24 -1.64 4.50 -7.13
CA VAL A 24 -0.38 3.85 -6.80
C VAL A 24 0.27 3.28 -8.06
N SER A 25 -0.53 2.60 -8.87
CA SER A 25 -0.05 2.03 -10.12
C SER A 25 0.53 3.10 -11.04
N SER A 26 -0.18 4.21 -11.17
CA SER A 26 0.24 5.31 -12.03
C SER A 26 1.50 5.99 -11.50
N ASP A 27 1.54 6.25 -10.20
CA ASP A 27 2.67 6.95 -9.59
C ASP A 27 3.95 6.14 -9.62
N LEU A 28 3.84 4.82 -9.42
CA LEU A 28 5.00 3.95 -9.34
C LEU A 28 5.33 3.29 -10.67
N GLY A 29 4.45 3.39 -11.65
CA GLY A 29 4.66 2.75 -12.93
C GLY A 29 4.66 1.23 -12.84
N ILE A 30 3.87 0.68 -11.94
CA ILE A 30 3.78 -0.76 -11.72
C ILE A 30 2.42 -1.25 -12.21
N ASN A 31 2.38 -2.46 -12.73
CA ASN A 31 1.14 -3.07 -13.21
C ASN A 31 0.07 -3.03 -12.12
N GLN A 32 -1.12 -2.54 -12.47
CA GLN A 32 -2.20 -2.34 -11.51
C GLN A 32 -2.62 -3.65 -10.84
N ARG A 33 -2.57 -4.75 -11.57
CA ARG A 33 -2.94 -6.05 -11.05
C ARG A 33 -2.00 -6.47 -9.91
N LEU A 34 -0.70 -6.22 -10.09
CA LEU A 34 0.30 -6.51 -9.05
C LEU A 34 0.08 -5.61 -7.84
N VAL A 35 -0.20 -4.33 -8.09
CA VAL A 35 -0.45 -3.38 -7.02
C VAL A 35 -1.67 -3.80 -6.21
N GLN A 36 -2.77 -4.14 -6.88
CA GLN A 36 -3.99 -4.57 -6.21
C GLN A 36 -3.75 -5.80 -5.35
N GLY A 37 -3.04 -6.79 -5.89
CA GLY A 37 -2.74 -8.00 -5.14
C GLY A 37 -1.97 -7.71 -3.86
N MET A 38 -0.97 -6.85 -3.96
CA MET A 38 -0.17 -6.51 -2.79
C MET A 38 -0.96 -5.65 -1.80
N LEU A 39 -1.80 -4.73 -2.30
CA LEU A 39 -2.63 -3.92 -1.42
C LEU A 39 -3.58 -4.79 -0.61
N HIS A 40 -4.19 -5.78 -1.25
CA HIS A 40 -5.06 -6.73 -0.54
C HIS A 40 -4.28 -7.51 0.52
N LYS A 41 -3.08 -7.92 0.19
CA LYS A 41 -2.25 -8.67 1.13
C LYS A 41 -1.88 -7.81 2.33
N LEU A 42 -1.51 -6.56 2.09
CA LEU A 42 -1.15 -5.64 3.18
C LEU A 42 -2.37 -5.32 4.05
N ASP A 43 -3.55 -5.23 3.44
CA ASP A 43 -4.78 -5.06 4.20
C ASP A 43 -5.06 -6.27 5.08
N ASP A 44 -4.89 -7.48 4.53
CA ASP A 44 -5.06 -8.71 5.29
C ASP A 44 -4.07 -8.82 6.45
N ASP A 45 -2.84 -8.36 6.23
CA ASP A 45 -1.81 -8.39 7.26
C ASP A 45 -2.00 -7.32 8.32
N GLY A 46 -2.89 -6.38 8.08
CA GLY A 46 -3.14 -5.30 9.03
C GLY A 46 -2.20 -4.12 8.88
N ASP A 47 -1.43 -4.07 7.81
CA ASP A 47 -0.52 -2.95 7.55
C ASP A 47 -1.22 -1.79 6.86
N LEU A 48 -2.24 -2.08 6.09
CA LEU A 48 -3.05 -1.05 5.43
C LEU A 48 -4.51 -1.19 5.83
N LEU A 49 -5.22 -0.08 5.76
CA LEU A 49 -6.66 -0.04 5.96
C LEU A 49 -7.30 0.39 4.65
N MET A 50 -8.41 -0.24 4.31
CA MET A 50 -9.11 0.07 3.08
C MET A 50 -10.51 0.56 3.39
N LYS A 51 -10.92 1.67 2.76
CA LYS A 51 -12.25 2.21 2.90
C LYS A 51 -12.67 2.82 1.55
N ASN A 52 -13.77 2.32 1.01
CA ASN A 52 -14.32 2.82 -0.25
C ASN A 52 -13.29 2.82 -1.40
N GLY A 53 -12.42 1.80 -1.42
CA GLY A 53 -11.41 1.69 -2.46
C GLY A 53 -10.14 2.49 -2.20
N TRP A 54 -10.08 3.20 -1.08
CA TRP A 54 -8.89 3.96 -0.70
C TRP A 54 -8.12 3.24 0.39
N TYR A 55 -6.80 3.24 0.27
CA TYR A 55 -5.92 2.59 1.22
C TYR A 55 -5.10 3.62 1.96
N ARG A 56 -4.75 3.31 3.21
CA ARG A 56 -3.86 4.13 4.03
C ARG A 56 -3.14 3.26 5.03
N LEU A 57 -2.02 3.76 5.56
CA LEU A 57 -1.30 3.01 6.59
C LEU A 57 -2.16 2.87 7.85
N SER A 58 -2.14 1.67 8.43
CA SER A 58 -2.78 1.45 9.72
C SER A 58 -1.93 2.06 10.83
N GLU A 59 -2.53 2.24 12.00
CA GLU A 59 -1.79 2.73 13.16
C GLU A 59 -0.64 1.79 13.52
N ARG A 60 -0.88 0.50 13.38
CA ARG A 60 0.13 -0.50 13.66
C ARG A 60 1.34 -0.34 12.74
N ALA A 61 1.10 -0.13 11.45
CA ALA A 61 2.19 0.04 10.49
C ALA A 61 2.96 1.33 10.75
N LYS A 62 2.25 2.38 11.15
CA LYS A 62 2.89 3.65 11.45
C LYS A 62 3.84 3.52 12.64
N LYS A 63 3.45 2.75 13.64
CA LYS A 63 4.29 2.52 14.81
C LYS A 63 5.54 1.73 14.47
N ASN A 64 5.41 0.79 13.55
CA ASN A 64 6.52 -0.08 13.17
C ASN A 64 7.43 0.54 12.13
N ALA A 65 6.99 1.58 11.44
CA ALA A 65 7.72 2.21 10.35
C ALA A 65 8.56 3.37 10.88
N LYS A 66 9.59 3.05 11.55
CA LYS A 66 10.48 4.09 12.05
C LYS A 66 11.67 4.31 11.18
#